data_14834d55dea0fedb42a59a8fccc1a05a
#
_entry.id   14834d55dea0fedb42a59a8fccc1a05a
#
_cell.length_a   1.000
_cell.length_b   1.000
_cell.length_c   1.000
_cell.angle_alpha   90.00
_cell.angle_beta   90.00
_cell.angle_gamma   90.00
#
_symmetry.space_group_name_H-M   'P 1'
#
loop_
_entity.id
_entity.type
_entity.pdbx_description
1 polymer ?
#
loop_
_entity_poly.entity_id
_entity_poly.type
_entity_poly.pdbx_seq_one_letter_code
_entity_poly.pdbx_strand_id
1 'polypeptide(L)'
;MTKFRHNPIDLGYDTLLCENQSTGRTYVTPEGNRYPSITSVLGILSKDHIRAWRHRVGEEEANRVSRVAAGRGTSVHSLVEDYLDNKELDLDKAMPNASAAFRSIKPVLDERLNDIYIQEAPLYSDHLRVAGRC
;
A
#
# COMPACT_ATOMS: atom_id res chain seq x y z
N MET A 1 -6.78 0.03 26.31
CA MET A 1 -7.98 -0.62 25.80
C MET A 1 -7.81 -0.90 24.30
N THR A 2 -7.92 -2.14 23.88
CA THR A 2 -7.80 -2.51 22.47
C THR A 2 -9.09 -2.12 21.74
N LYS A 3 -8.97 -1.37 20.66
CA LYS A 3 -10.09 -0.89 19.88
C LYS A 3 -10.49 -1.88 18.78
N PHE A 4 -9.49 -2.44 18.10
CA PHE A 4 -9.69 -3.40 17.02
C PHE A 4 -9.38 -4.80 17.51
N ARG A 5 -10.23 -5.76 17.16
CA ARG A 5 -10.06 -7.17 17.50
C ARG A 5 -9.31 -7.86 16.37
N HIS A 6 -8.26 -8.60 16.71
CA HIS A 6 -7.45 -9.31 15.74
C HIS A 6 -7.79 -10.81 15.76
N ASN A 7 -8.13 -11.33 14.60
CA ASN A 7 -8.43 -12.75 14.35
C ASN A 7 -7.51 -13.25 13.22
N PRO A 8 -6.21 -13.48 13.48
CA PRO A 8 -5.23 -13.75 12.44
C PRO A 8 -5.55 -15.00 11.62
N ILE A 9 -5.30 -14.92 10.33
CA ILE A 9 -5.47 -16.01 9.36
C ILE A 9 -4.09 -16.52 8.96
N ASP A 10 -3.96 -17.86 8.94
CA ASP A 10 -2.79 -18.52 8.36
C ASP A 10 -2.98 -18.68 6.85
N LEU A 11 -2.13 -18.05 6.06
CA LEU A 11 -2.15 -18.14 4.59
C LEU A 11 -1.47 -19.42 4.08
N GLY A 12 -0.74 -20.14 4.93
CA GLY A 12 0.05 -21.30 4.54
C GLY A 12 1.42 -20.95 3.97
N TYR A 13 1.82 -19.67 3.96
CA TYR A 13 3.14 -19.18 3.58
C TYR A 13 3.40 -17.85 4.30
N ASP A 14 4.66 -17.51 4.52
CA ASP A 14 5.03 -16.31 5.28
C ASP A 14 5.05 -15.05 4.41
N THR A 15 5.65 -15.13 3.22
CA THR A 15 5.77 -14.01 2.32
C THR A 15 5.90 -14.49 0.88
N LEU A 16 5.81 -13.55 -0.06
CA LEU A 16 6.11 -13.77 -1.46
C LEU A 16 7.43 -13.06 -1.80
N LEU A 17 8.34 -13.76 -2.46
CA LEU A 17 9.56 -13.16 -2.96
C LEU A 17 9.21 -12.06 -3.97
N CYS A 18 9.79 -10.88 -3.78
CA CYS A 18 9.52 -9.72 -4.62
C CYS A 18 10.76 -9.38 -5.44
N GLU A 19 10.59 -9.26 -6.75
CA GLU A 19 11.63 -8.86 -7.68
C GLU A 19 11.22 -7.55 -8.36
N ASN A 20 12.12 -6.56 -8.35
CA ASN A 20 11.92 -5.31 -9.07
C ASN A 20 12.57 -5.43 -10.45
N GLN A 21 11.77 -5.21 -11.49
CA GLN A 21 12.21 -5.22 -12.88
C GLN A 21 11.94 -3.85 -13.52
N SER A 22 12.54 -3.59 -14.68
CA SER A 22 12.30 -2.35 -15.44
C SER A 22 10.82 -2.14 -15.81
N THR A 23 10.07 -3.24 -15.95
CA THR A 23 8.64 -3.24 -16.29
C THR A 23 7.73 -3.16 -15.06
N GLY A 24 8.29 -3.18 -13.85
CA GLY A 24 7.54 -3.13 -12.60
C GLY A 24 7.95 -4.23 -11.63
N ARG A 25 7.14 -4.40 -10.60
CA ARG A 25 7.36 -5.38 -9.55
C ARG A 25 6.75 -6.72 -9.90
N THR A 26 7.50 -7.81 -9.70
CA THR A 26 7.06 -9.18 -9.89
C THR A 26 7.17 -9.95 -8.57
N TYR A 27 6.18 -10.78 -8.28
CA TYR A 27 6.18 -11.67 -7.12
C TYR A 27 6.32 -13.11 -7.55
N VAL A 28 7.01 -13.90 -6.73
CA VAL A 28 7.17 -15.35 -6.93
C VAL A 28 6.30 -16.07 -5.90
N THR A 29 5.40 -16.93 -6.37
CA THR A 29 4.50 -17.72 -5.52
C THR A 29 5.25 -18.87 -4.83
N PRO A 30 4.66 -19.49 -3.80
CA PRO A 30 5.27 -20.67 -3.16
C PRO A 30 5.57 -21.81 -4.15
N GLU A 31 4.78 -21.95 -5.22
CA GLU A 31 4.99 -22.94 -6.28
C GLU A 31 6.01 -22.52 -7.33
N GLY A 32 6.57 -21.31 -7.21
CA GLY A 32 7.58 -20.80 -8.14
C GLY A 32 7.04 -20.05 -9.36
N ASN A 33 5.74 -19.78 -9.41
CA ASN A 33 5.14 -18.98 -10.47
C ASN A 33 5.47 -17.49 -10.27
N ARG A 34 5.68 -16.76 -11.38
CA ARG A 34 6.00 -15.33 -11.37
C ARG A 34 4.80 -14.54 -11.86
N TYR A 35 4.31 -13.64 -11.01
CA TYR A 35 3.16 -12.80 -11.33
C TYR A 35 3.52 -11.32 -11.16
N PRO A 36 3.04 -10.45 -12.08
CA PRO A 36 3.19 -9.02 -11.90
C PRO A 36 2.39 -8.53 -10.69
N SER A 37 2.83 -7.43 -10.08
CA SER A 37 2.03 -6.79 -9.04
C SER A 37 0.74 -6.24 -9.63
N ILE A 38 -0.34 -6.29 -8.85
CA ILE A 38 -1.63 -5.73 -9.26
C ILE A 38 -1.53 -4.24 -9.59
N THR A 39 -0.69 -3.50 -8.85
CA THR A 39 -0.47 -2.08 -9.12
C THR A 39 0.24 -1.84 -10.45
N SER A 40 1.16 -2.73 -10.86
CA SER A 40 1.80 -2.66 -12.18
C SER A 40 0.79 -2.88 -13.31
N VAL A 41 -0.14 -3.83 -13.13
CA VAL A 41 -1.21 -4.09 -14.11
C VAL A 41 -2.16 -2.91 -14.20
N LEU A 42 -2.63 -2.40 -13.06
CA LEU A 42 -3.53 -1.23 -13.03
C LEU A 42 -2.86 0.04 -13.54
N GLY A 43 -1.54 0.17 -13.36
CA GLY A 43 -0.76 1.30 -13.87
C GLY A 43 -0.80 1.45 -15.39
N ILE A 44 -1.08 0.37 -16.12
CA ILE A 44 -1.24 0.41 -17.59
C ILE A 44 -2.41 1.35 -17.97
N LEU A 45 -3.47 1.36 -17.19
CA LEU A 45 -4.66 2.18 -17.44
C LEU A 45 -4.37 3.69 -17.31
N SER A 46 -3.42 4.08 -16.49
CA SER A 46 -3.09 5.48 -16.23
C SER A 46 -1.82 5.95 -16.94
N LYS A 47 -1.13 5.06 -17.66
CA LYS A 47 0.18 5.32 -18.27
C LYS A 47 0.19 6.55 -19.17
N ASP A 48 -0.79 6.69 -20.06
CA ASP A 48 -0.86 7.80 -21.00
C ASP A 48 -1.19 9.12 -20.30
N HIS A 49 -2.06 9.09 -19.30
CA HIS A 49 -2.38 10.27 -18.48
C HIS A 49 -1.16 10.75 -17.69
N ILE A 50 -0.41 9.84 -17.09
CA ILE A 50 0.81 10.15 -16.34
C ILE A 50 1.86 10.75 -17.28
N ARG A 51 2.05 10.17 -18.46
CA ARG A 51 2.99 10.67 -19.47
C ARG A 51 2.62 12.08 -19.91
N ALA A 52 1.34 12.34 -20.22
CA ALA A 52 0.86 13.65 -20.61
C ALA A 52 1.02 14.68 -19.48
N TRP A 53 0.73 14.30 -18.23
CA TRP A 53 0.96 15.16 -17.08
C TRP A 53 2.44 15.51 -16.90
N ARG A 54 3.33 14.51 -16.97
CA ARG A 54 4.78 14.71 -16.84
C ARG A 54 5.31 15.65 -17.92
N HIS A 55 4.83 15.51 -19.15
CA HIS A 55 5.18 16.39 -20.25
C HIS A 55 4.72 17.84 -19.99
N ARG A 56 3.52 18.02 -19.45
CA ARG A 56 2.94 19.34 -19.17
C ARG A 56 3.67 20.08 -18.05
N VAL A 57 4.01 19.40 -16.95
CA VAL A 57 4.64 20.04 -15.78
C VAL A 57 6.16 20.00 -15.81
N GLY A 58 6.76 19.16 -16.63
CA GLY A 58 8.21 18.93 -16.71
C GLY A 58 8.68 17.81 -15.78
N GLU A 59 9.79 17.17 -16.17
CA GLU A 59 10.33 16.01 -15.46
C GLU A 59 10.74 16.33 -14.01
N GLU A 60 11.41 17.47 -13.80
CA GLU A 60 11.85 17.86 -12.46
C GLU A 60 10.69 18.05 -11.48
N GLU A 61 9.67 18.80 -11.89
CA GLU A 61 8.47 19.03 -11.08
C GLU A 61 7.67 17.75 -10.89
N ALA A 62 7.51 16.93 -11.93
CA ALA A 62 6.85 15.64 -11.83
C ALA A 62 7.55 14.72 -10.83
N ASN A 63 8.88 14.68 -10.86
CA ASN A 63 9.67 13.88 -9.90
C ASN A 63 9.52 14.40 -8.47
N ARG A 64 9.50 15.72 -8.28
CA ARG A 64 9.28 16.34 -6.97
C ARG A 64 7.90 15.97 -6.40
N VAL A 65 6.85 16.15 -7.19
CA VAL A 65 5.47 15.83 -6.79
C VAL A 65 5.33 14.35 -6.46
N SER A 66 5.86 13.47 -7.32
CA SER A 66 5.80 12.02 -7.13
C SER A 66 6.51 11.59 -5.84
N ARG A 67 7.67 12.18 -5.56
CA ARG A 67 8.44 11.87 -4.34
C ARG A 67 7.69 12.30 -3.08
N VAL A 68 7.13 13.49 -3.07
CA VAL A 68 6.33 14.01 -1.93
C VAL A 68 5.09 13.13 -1.71
N ALA A 69 4.38 12.78 -2.78
CA ALA A 69 3.20 11.92 -2.70
C ALA A 69 3.54 10.52 -2.18
N ALA A 70 4.63 9.92 -2.65
CA ALA A 70 5.09 8.61 -2.20
C ALA A 70 5.49 8.63 -0.71
N GLY A 71 6.21 9.66 -0.26
CA GLY A 71 6.59 9.83 1.15
C GLY A 71 5.36 9.99 2.06
N ARG A 72 4.40 10.80 1.64
CA ARG A 72 3.12 10.95 2.36
C ARG A 72 2.37 9.62 2.42
N GLY A 73 2.26 8.91 1.30
CA GLY A 73 1.60 7.62 1.25
C GLY A 73 2.22 6.61 2.20
N THR A 74 3.53 6.46 2.20
CA THR A 74 4.26 5.57 3.11
C THR A 74 3.99 5.93 4.57
N SER A 75 4.03 7.22 4.92
CA SER A 75 3.79 7.68 6.28
C SER A 75 2.34 7.43 6.73
N VAL A 76 1.36 7.68 5.87
CA VAL A 76 -0.06 7.41 6.16
C VAL A 76 -0.30 5.91 6.36
N HIS A 77 0.26 5.06 5.49
CA HIS A 77 0.14 3.61 5.62
C HIS A 77 0.69 3.11 6.95
N SER A 78 1.86 3.61 7.37
CA SER A 78 2.44 3.25 8.68
C SER A 78 1.58 3.69 9.84
N LEU A 79 1.00 4.88 9.80
CA LEU A 79 0.09 5.37 10.84
C LEU A 79 -1.18 4.52 10.93
N VAL A 80 -1.76 4.16 9.79
CA VAL A 80 -2.95 3.30 9.74
C VAL A 80 -2.63 1.90 10.27
N GLU A 81 -1.51 1.31 9.86
CA GLU A 81 -1.07 0.00 10.33
C GLU A 81 -0.90 -0.03 11.86
N ASP A 82 -0.17 0.93 12.41
CA ASP A 82 0.01 1.05 13.86
C ASP A 82 -1.31 1.30 14.59
N TYR A 83 -2.19 2.11 14.03
CA TYR A 83 -3.51 2.37 14.59
C TYR A 83 -4.37 1.11 14.64
N LEU A 84 -4.40 0.34 13.57
CA LEU A 84 -5.15 -0.93 13.51
C LEU A 84 -4.53 -1.99 14.42
N ASP A 85 -3.23 -1.91 14.70
CA ASP A 85 -2.54 -2.76 15.68
C ASP A 85 -2.76 -2.30 17.13
N ASN A 86 -3.61 -1.31 17.37
CA ASN A 86 -3.90 -0.73 18.69
C ASN A 86 -2.68 -0.11 19.37
N LYS A 87 -1.68 0.31 18.60
CA LYS A 87 -0.53 1.06 19.12
C LYS A 87 -0.90 2.53 19.39
N GLU A 88 -0.22 3.13 20.35
CA GLU A 88 -0.31 4.57 20.55
C GLU A 88 0.41 5.31 19.42
N LEU A 89 -0.25 6.34 18.88
CA LEU A 89 0.30 7.17 17.82
C LEU A 89 0.74 8.51 18.38
N ASP A 90 1.92 8.95 17.97
CA ASP A 90 2.41 10.30 18.22
C ASP A 90 2.27 11.11 16.91
N LEU A 91 1.10 11.69 16.70
CA LEU A 91 0.80 12.45 15.49
C LEU A 91 1.59 13.76 15.41
N ASP A 92 2.11 14.24 16.52
CA ASP A 92 2.91 15.47 16.54
C ASP A 92 4.33 15.23 15.99
N LYS A 93 4.81 14.00 16.07
CA LYS A 93 6.10 13.57 15.47
C LYS A 93 5.98 13.16 14.02
N ALA A 94 4.77 12.88 13.55
CA ALA A 94 4.56 12.51 12.14
C ALA A 94 4.62 13.75 11.24
N MET A 95 4.87 13.52 9.96
CA MET A 95 4.83 14.60 8.96
C MET A 95 3.43 15.25 8.96
N PRO A 96 3.32 16.60 8.96
CA PRO A 96 2.03 17.29 9.05
C PRO A 96 1.00 16.85 8.01
N ASN A 97 1.42 16.63 6.77
CA ASN A 97 0.55 16.16 5.70
C ASN A 97 0.06 14.72 5.94
N ALA A 98 0.89 13.86 6.50
CA ALA A 98 0.51 12.50 6.85
C ALA A 98 -0.45 12.48 8.05
N SER A 99 -0.18 13.28 9.07
CA SER A 99 -1.06 13.43 10.25
C SER A 99 -2.45 13.94 9.83
N ALA A 100 -2.52 14.95 8.97
CA ALA A 100 -3.77 15.48 8.47
C ALA A 100 -4.56 14.44 7.67
N ALA A 101 -3.90 13.70 6.79
CA ALA A 101 -4.52 12.63 6.01
C ALA A 101 -5.02 11.50 6.92
N PHE A 102 -4.23 11.10 7.92
CA PHE A 102 -4.65 10.10 8.90
C PHE A 102 -5.89 10.54 9.69
N ARG A 103 -5.90 11.79 10.17
CA ARG A 103 -7.07 12.34 10.90
C ARG A 103 -8.33 12.34 10.04
N SER A 104 -8.19 12.53 8.74
CA SER A 104 -9.33 12.48 7.80
C SER A 104 -9.88 11.08 7.61
N ILE A 105 -9.03 10.05 7.57
CA ILE A 105 -9.49 8.66 7.37
C ILE A 105 -9.89 7.96 8.67
N LYS A 106 -9.38 8.41 9.81
CA LYS A 106 -9.62 7.78 11.12
C LYS A 106 -11.10 7.52 11.42
N PRO A 107 -12.03 8.48 11.21
CA PRO A 107 -13.45 8.22 11.47
C PRO A 107 -14.02 7.07 10.63
N VAL A 108 -13.56 6.92 9.38
CA VAL A 108 -13.98 5.81 8.50
C VAL A 108 -13.45 4.48 9.03
N LEU A 109 -12.21 4.43 9.48
CA LEU A 109 -11.62 3.23 10.10
C LEU A 109 -12.41 2.84 11.36
N ASP A 110 -12.74 3.83 12.20
CA ASP A 110 -13.48 3.62 13.44
C ASP A 110 -14.89 3.09 13.20
N GLU A 111 -15.54 3.57 12.14
CA GLU A 111 -16.91 3.17 11.79
C GLU A 111 -16.98 1.83 11.07
N ARG A 112 -16.01 1.56 10.16
CA ARG A 112 -16.10 0.46 9.20
C ARG A 112 -15.32 -0.78 9.60
N LEU A 113 -14.29 -0.65 10.44
CA LEU A 113 -13.43 -1.76 10.82
C LEU A 113 -13.65 -2.14 12.28
N ASN A 114 -13.72 -3.43 12.53
CA ASN A 114 -13.84 -3.99 13.88
C ASN A 114 -12.93 -5.20 14.04
N ASP A 115 -13.10 -6.21 13.19
CA ASP A 115 -12.31 -7.42 13.19
C ASP A 115 -11.24 -7.37 12.12
N ILE A 116 -9.98 -7.54 12.51
CA ILE A 116 -8.81 -7.53 11.63
C ILE A 116 -8.31 -8.97 11.49
N TYR A 117 -8.37 -9.52 10.30
CA TYR A 117 -7.88 -10.88 10.03
C TYR A 117 -6.42 -10.87 9.64
N ILE A 118 -5.99 -9.89 8.85
CA ILE A 118 -4.62 -9.75 8.40
C ILE A 118 -4.37 -8.32 7.92
N GLN A 119 -3.14 -7.86 8.05
CA GLN A 119 -2.67 -6.58 7.54
C GLN A 119 -1.40 -6.78 6.72
N GLU A 120 -1.21 -5.97 5.68
CA GLU A 120 -0.01 -6.04 4.82
C GLU A 120 0.26 -7.46 4.32
N ALA A 121 -0.81 -8.18 3.99
CA ALA A 121 -0.74 -9.58 3.60
C ALA A 121 -0.16 -9.75 2.19
N PRO A 122 0.81 -10.66 2.01
CA PRO A 122 1.23 -11.05 0.67
C PRO A 122 0.19 -11.99 0.06
N LEU A 123 -0.51 -11.54 -0.96
CA LEU A 123 -1.59 -12.27 -1.61
C LEU A 123 -1.30 -12.50 -3.09
N TYR A 124 -1.78 -13.61 -3.63
CA TYR A 124 -1.70 -13.89 -5.06
C TYR A 124 -2.93 -14.66 -5.56
N SER A 125 -3.15 -14.61 -6.87
CA SER A 125 -4.19 -15.34 -7.55
C SER A 125 -3.62 -16.05 -8.76
N ASP A 126 -3.68 -17.39 -8.76
CA ASP A 126 -3.30 -18.19 -9.94
C ASP A 126 -4.28 -18.01 -11.09
N HIS A 127 -5.55 -17.75 -10.78
CA HIS A 127 -6.58 -17.50 -11.79
C HIS A 127 -6.32 -16.18 -12.54
N LEU A 128 -6.06 -15.11 -11.81
CA LEU A 128 -5.80 -13.79 -12.40
C LEU A 128 -4.34 -13.58 -12.77
N ARG A 129 -3.43 -14.42 -12.26
CA ARG A 129 -1.99 -14.33 -12.45
C ARG A 129 -1.43 -12.97 -12.03
N VAL A 130 -1.85 -12.53 -10.86
CA VAL A 130 -1.37 -11.29 -10.22
C VAL A 130 -1.07 -11.55 -8.75
N ALA A 131 -0.27 -10.67 -8.17
CA ALA A 131 0.04 -10.70 -6.75
C ALA A 131 0.17 -9.30 -6.18
N GLY A 132 0.18 -9.18 -4.86
CA GLY A 132 0.32 -7.89 -4.20
C GLY A 132 0.31 -8.02 -2.69
N ARG A 133 0.43 -6.88 -2.03
CA ARG A 133 0.22 -6.74 -0.59
C ARG A 133 -1.07 -5.97 -0.35
N CYS A 134 -1.83 -6.47 0.61
CA CYS A 134 -3.12 -5.88 0.97
C CYS A 134 -3.11 -5.47 2.46
#